data_45f4e26cef15deffe771bfd15ff67622
#
_entry.id   45f4e26cef15deffe771bfd15ff67622
#
_cell.length_a   1.000
_cell.length_b   1.000
_cell.length_c   1.000
_cell.angle_alpha   90.00
_cell.angle_beta   90.00
_cell.angle_gamma   90.00
#
_symmetry.space_group_name_H-M   'P 1'
#
loop_
_entity.id
_entity.type
_entity.pdbx_description
1 polymer ?
#
loop_
_entity_poly.entity_id
_entity_poly.type
_entity_poly.pdbx_seq_one_letter_code
_entity_poly.pdbx_strand_id
1 'polypeptide(L)'
;MRANILSIIYRTTRYLVTRIIYLYQNVFFFPKDLEPAVRFGDGILGSFPFFKKTIFGFHIPLANTIKIHGLVFPSPLIGSSFKSEKKILDAWLQMGLGGLIFKTIMREKRDGNPSPRLQEVRIDGDRALVNALGLPGPGIDEFLKDLPNSDLWSYGRPLGISIGGDHFDDYLFTIQQTQSCLKGKQWNYFYELNISCPNTVNGSTIGDDPEILDSLIGKIRKDISEVISVKISPDATNIRLNEIGEVCASHDSILVNAGNTQFKTRSDLNLLKKDFSMNGGGLSGPAIFTRTLEMVTLFSSMDL
;
A
#
# COMPACT_ATOMS: atom_id res chain seq x y z
N MET A 1 -19.42 14.80 -15.92
CA MET A 1 -19.98 13.81 -16.83
C MET A 1 -18.99 12.69 -17.17
N ARG A 2 -17.77 12.97 -17.72
CA ARG A 2 -16.76 11.94 -18.08
C ARG A 2 -16.39 11.00 -16.91
N ALA A 3 -16.10 11.52 -15.71
CA ALA A 3 -15.73 10.72 -14.56
C ALA A 3 -16.82 9.71 -14.15
N ASN A 4 -18.10 10.13 -14.20
CA ASN A 4 -19.21 9.24 -13.87
C ASN A 4 -19.36 8.12 -14.89
N ILE A 5 -19.20 8.42 -16.19
CA ILE A 5 -19.26 7.42 -17.28
C ILE A 5 -18.13 6.41 -17.09
N LEU A 6 -16.90 6.86 -16.87
CA LEU A 6 -15.74 5.99 -16.64
C LEU A 6 -15.92 5.13 -15.39
N SER A 7 -16.47 5.70 -14.30
CA SER A 7 -16.79 4.96 -13.10
C SER A 7 -17.81 3.85 -13.35
N ILE A 8 -18.87 4.14 -14.10
CA ILE A 8 -19.88 3.13 -14.46
C ILE A 8 -19.26 2.03 -15.31
N ILE A 9 -18.51 2.39 -16.35
CA ILE A 9 -17.82 1.43 -17.23
C ILE A 9 -16.90 0.54 -16.39
N TYR A 10 -16.04 1.13 -15.54
CA TYR A 10 -15.12 0.37 -14.68
C TYR A 10 -15.87 -0.59 -13.75
N ARG A 11 -16.90 -0.12 -13.05
CA ARG A 11 -17.66 -0.95 -12.08
C ARG A 11 -18.37 -2.09 -12.78
N THR A 12 -18.98 -1.84 -13.95
CA THR A 12 -19.67 -2.86 -14.74
C THR A 12 -18.69 -3.88 -15.31
N THR A 13 -17.59 -3.43 -15.92
CA THR A 13 -16.56 -4.32 -16.46
C THR A 13 -15.93 -5.18 -15.38
N ARG A 14 -15.55 -4.57 -14.25
CA ARG A 14 -15.03 -5.32 -13.08
C ARG A 14 -16.01 -6.41 -12.63
N TYR A 15 -17.28 -6.06 -12.50
CA TYR A 15 -18.31 -7.02 -12.08
C TYR A 15 -18.42 -8.18 -13.07
N LEU A 16 -18.56 -7.89 -14.37
CA LEU A 16 -18.72 -8.92 -15.40
C LEU A 16 -17.48 -9.83 -15.48
N VAL A 17 -16.29 -9.25 -15.54
CA VAL A 17 -15.03 -10.02 -15.59
C VAL A 17 -14.89 -10.93 -14.37
N THR A 18 -15.14 -10.43 -13.18
CA THR A 18 -15.08 -11.23 -11.96
C THR A 18 -16.08 -12.40 -12.02
N ARG A 19 -17.31 -12.15 -12.50
CA ARG A 19 -18.32 -13.20 -12.62
C ARG A 19 -17.97 -14.27 -13.66
N ILE A 20 -17.43 -13.85 -14.80
CA ILE A 20 -16.99 -14.78 -15.85
C ILE A 20 -15.85 -15.67 -15.32
N ILE A 21 -14.86 -15.06 -14.64
CA ILE A 21 -13.74 -15.82 -14.05
C ILE A 21 -14.23 -16.81 -12.98
N TYR A 22 -15.12 -16.39 -12.08
CA TYR A 22 -15.68 -17.29 -11.07
C TYR A 22 -16.53 -18.41 -11.67
N LEU A 23 -17.26 -18.12 -12.75
CA LEU A 23 -18.01 -19.14 -13.50
C LEU A 23 -17.04 -20.16 -14.11
N TYR A 24 -15.99 -19.69 -14.77
CA TYR A 24 -14.94 -20.55 -15.33
C TYR A 24 -14.32 -21.44 -14.23
N GLN A 25 -13.91 -20.85 -13.12
CA GLN A 25 -13.31 -21.59 -12.00
C GLN A 25 -14.29 -22.65 -11.46
N ASN A 26 -15.57 -22.32 -11.34
CA ASN A 26 -16.59 -23.26 -10.87
C ASN A 26 -16.84 -24.41 -11.85
N VAL A 27 -16.95 -24.13 -13.16
CA VAL A 27 -17.16 -25.16 -14.21
C VAL A 27 -16.01 -26.16 -14.27
N PHE A 28 -14.77 -25.67 -14.10
CA PHE A 28 -13.57 -26.50 -14.16
C PHE A 28 -13.07 -26.97 -12.79
N PHE A 29 -13.89 -26.81 -11.74
CA PHE A 29 -13.58 -27.23 -10.37
C PHE A 29 -12.31 -26.61 -9.77
N PHE A 30 -11.88 -25.46 -10.28
CA PHE A 30 -10.79 -24.69 -9.67
C PHE A 30 -11.25 -23.99 -8.40
N PRO A 31 -10.34 -23.77 -7.42
CA PRO A 31 -10.62 -22.89 -6.29
C PRO A 31 -11.02 -21.49 -6.75
N LYS A 32 -11.93 -20.85 -6.02
CA LYS A 32 -12.20 -19.43 -6.28
C LYS A 32 -10.95 -18.62 -5.98
N ASP A 33 -10.57 -17.75 -6.92
CA ASP A 33 -9.43 -16.86 -6.81
C ASP A 33 -9.72 -15.56 -7.56
N LEU A 34 -9.52 -14.43 -6.89
CA LEU A 34 -9.74 -13.11 -7.48
C LEU A 34 -8.50 -12.59 -8.23
N GLU A 35 -7.30 -13.13 -7.98
CA GLU A 35 -6.08 -12.63 -8.63
C GLU A 35 -6.14 -12.64 -10.16
N PRO A 36 -6.71 -13.64 -10.85
CA PRO A 36 -6.86 -13.59 -12.31
C PRO A 36 -7.67 -12.39 -12.80
N ALA A 37 -8.73 -11.99 -12.08
CA ALA A 37 -9.52 -10.81 -12.44
C ALA A 37 -8.72 -9.51 -12.24
N VAL A 38 -7.91 -9.44 -11.18
CA VAL A 38 -7.01 -8.31 -10.93
C VAL A 38 -5.96 -8.22 -12.02
N ARG A 39 -5.30 -9.33 -12.38
CA ARG A 39 -4.29 -9.37 -13.46
C ARG A 39 -4.87 -8.95 -14.81
N PHE A 40 -6.10 -9.36 -15.10
CA PHE A 40 -6.80 -8.93 -16.31
C PHE A 40 -7.03 -7.41 -16.32
N GLY A 41 -7.50 -6.84 -15.21
CA GLY A 41 -7.68 -5.40 -15.04
C GLY A 41 -6.37 -4.62 -15.19
N ASP A 42 -5.31 -5.09 -14.56
CA ASP A 42 -3.96 -4.53 -14.65
C ASP A 42 -3.44 -4.57 -16.09
N GLY A 43 -3.67 -5.68 -16.79
CA GLY A 43 -3.33 -5.83 -18.21
C GLY A 43 -4.02 -4.79 -19.09
N ILE A 44 -5.31 -4.56 -18.89
CA ILE A 44 -6.07 -3.52 -19.60
C ILE A 44 -5.48 -2.14 -19.28
N LEU A 45 -5.32 -1.80 -18.00
CA LEU A 45 -4.79 -0.50 -17.59
C LEU A 45 -3.40 -0.23 -18.19
N GLY A 46 -2.58 -1.28 -18.28
CA GLY A 46 -1.23 -1.21 -18.85
C GLY A 46 -1.17 -1.13 -20.38
N SER A 47 -2.24 -1.53 -21.10
CA SER A 47 -2.22 -1.77 -22.54
C SER A 47 -2.64 -0.57 -23.41
N PHE A 48 -3.12 0.55 -22.84
CA PHE A 48 -3.62 1.70 -23.59
C PHE A 48 -2.70 2.94 -23.53
N PRO A 49 -1.45 2.89 -24.07
CA PRO A 49 -0.52 4.01 -23.93
C PRO A 49 -1.01 5.28 -24.64
N PHE A 50 -1.62 5.18 -25.81
CA PHE A 50 -2.02 6.33 -26.62
C PHE A 50 -3.24 7.08 -26.08
N PHE A 51 -4.17 6.41 -25.43
CA PHE A 51 -5.40 7.01 -24.91
C PHE A 51 -5.36 7.35 -23.43
N LYS A 52 -4.26 7.06 -22.73
CA LYS A 52 -4.15 7.26 -21.28
C LYS A 52 -4.49 8.69 -20.86
N LYS A 53 -3.88 9.71 -21.49
CA LYS A 53 -4.15 11.11 -21.17
C LYS A 53 -5.61 11.49 -21.40
N THR A 54 -6.23 10.99 -22.47
CA THR A 54 -7.61 11.28 -22.80
C THR A 54 -8.59 10.60 -21.85
N ILE A 55 -8.30 9.36 -21.45
CA ILE A 55 -9.17 8.56 -20.57
C ILE A 55 -8.94 8.94 -19.12
N PHE A 56 -7.69 8.96 -18.65
CA PHE A 56 -7.31 9.09 -17.24
C PHE A 56 -6.88 10.50 -16.84
N GLY A 57 -6.54 11.38 -17.79
CA GLY A 57 -6.06 12.73 -17.47
C GLY A 57 -7.15 13.56 -16.78
N PHE A 58 -6.98 13.80 -15.47
CA PHE A 58 -7.81 14.70 -14.67
C PHE A 58 -6.99 15.91 -14.25
N HIS A 59 -7.59 17.08 -14.34
CA HIS A 59 -7.00 18.32 -13.84
C HIS A 59 -7.17 18.36 -12.32
N ILE A 60 -6.06 18.57 -11.61
CA ILE A 60 -6.08 18.75 -10.16
C ILE A 60 -6.25 20.24 -9.85
N PRO A 61 -7.29 20.64 -9.11
CA PRO A 61 -7.44 22.05 -8.69
C PRO A 61 -6.32 22.47 -7.76
N LEU A 62 -5.70 23.62 -8.00
CA LEU A 62 -4.59 24.15 -7.17
C LEU A 62 -4.98 24.35 -5.70
N ALA A 63 -6.26 24.63 -5.43
CA ALA A 63 -6.78 24.80 -4.08
C ALA A 63 -6.69 23.53 -3.21
N ASN A 64 -6.45 22.36 -3.81
CA ASN A 64 -6.35 21.08 -3.10
C ASN A 64 -4.91 20.72 -2.70
N THR A 65 -3.95 21.61 -2.93
CA THR A 65 -2.54 21.36 -2.61
C THR A 65 -2.32 21.31 -1.10
N ILE A 66 -1.66 20.25 -0.65
CA ILE A 66 -1.26 20.04 0.75
C ILE A 66 0.27 20.05 0.83
N LYS A 67 0.80 20.70 1.86
CA LYS A 67 2.25 20.72 2.16
C LYS A 67 2.48 20.13 3.53
N ILE A 68 3.34 19.12 3.62
CA ILE A 68 3.68 18.44 4.87
C ILE A 68 5.19 18.15 4.86
N HIS A 69 5.93 18.61 5.87
CA HIS A 69 7.38 18.39 6.02
C HIS A 69 8.18 18.65 4.72
N GLY A 70 7.83 19.69 3.97
CA GLY A 70 8.48 20.02 2.70
C GLY A 70 7.98 19.24 1.48
N LEU A 71 7.23 18.16 1.66
CA LEU A 71 6.56 17.46 0.56
C LEU A 71 5.35 18.27 0.09
N VAL A 72 5.19 18.38 -1.23
CA VAL A 72 4.07 19.11 -1.85
C VAL A 72 3.19 18.14 -2.62
N PHE A 73 2.02 17.87 -2.10
CA PHE A 73 1.00 17.01 -2.72
C PHE A 73 -0.03 17.90 -3.43
N PRO A 74 -0.12 17.90 -4.76
CA PRO A 74 -1.11 18.72 -5.48
C PRO A 74 -2.56 18.24 -5.26
N SER A 75 -2.77 17.06 -4.68
CA SER A 75 -4.06 16.51 -4.29
C SER A 75 -3.92 15.77 -2.96
N PRO A 76 -4.94 15.79 -2.07
CA PRO A 76 -4.92 15.03 -0.82
C PRO A 76 -5.05 13.50 -1.03
N LEU A 77 -5.36 13.07 -2.25
CA LEU A 77 -5.49 11.65 -2.56
C LEU A 77 -4.13 11.06 -2.90
N ILE A 78 -3.70 10.07 -2.12
CA ILE A 78 -2.42 9.37 -2.30
C ILE A 78 -2.69 7.90 -2.57
N GLY A 79 -1.97 7.31 -3.52
CA GLY A 79 -2.01 5.87 -3.79
C GLY A 79 -1.25 5.11 -2.70
N SER A 80 -1.93 4.22 -1.96
CA SER A 80 -1.32 3.38 -0.94
C SER A 80 -0.37 2.34 -1.54
N SER A 81 0.52 1.77 -0.71
CA SER A 81 1.55 0.77 -1.06
C SER A 81 0.98 -0.59 -1.49
N PHE A 82 0.29 -0.59 -2.64
CA PHE A 82 -0.40 -1.75 -3.19
C PHE A 82 0.19 -2.26 -4.50
N LYS A 83 0.75 -1.38 -5.33
CA LYS A 83 1.29 -1.67 -6.65
C LYS A 83 2.71 -1.11 -6.83
N SER A 84 3.51 -1.77 -7.69
CA SER A 84 4.83 -1.29 -8.13
C SER A 84 4.96 -1.25 -9.65
N GLU A 85 3.97 -1.77 -10.38
CA GLU A 85 3.96 -1.79 -11.84
C GLU A 85 3.83 -0.36 -12.41
N LYS A 86 4.91 0.15 -13.00
CA LYS A 86 5.03 1.55 -13.47
C LYS A 86 3.85 2.00 -14.32
N LYS A 87 3.35 1.15 -15.22
CA LYS A 87 2.22 1.49 -16.11
C LYS A 87 0.92 1.74 -15.37
N ILE A 88 0.71 1.05 -14.24
CA ILE A 88 -0.47 1.22 -13.39
C ILE A 88 -0.33 2.48 -12.55
N LEU A 89 0.83 2.68 -11.95
CA LEU A 89 1.14 3.86 -11.14
C LEU A 89 1.09 5.14 -11.99
N ASP A 90 1.58 5.10 -13.23
CA ASP A 90 1.45 6.19 -14.20
C ASP A 90 -0.03 6.54 -14.47
N ALA A 91 -0.89 5.53 -14.69
CA ALA A 91 -2.32 5.76 -14.88
C ALA A 91 -2.97 6.39 -13.62
N TRP A 92 -2.57 5.98 -12.44
CA TRP A 92 -3.06 6.54 -11.18
C TRP A 92 -2.65 8.01 -10.99
N LEU A 93 -1.41 8.36 -11.29
CA LEU A 93 -0.97 9.75 -11.27
C LEU A 93 -1.75 10.58 -12.29
N GLN A 94 -2.01 10.07 -13.49
CA GLN A 94 -2.85 10.74 -14.49
C GLN A 94 -4.28 10.94 -13.99
N MET A 95 -4.84 10.02 -13.21
CA MET A 95 -6.17 10.15 -12.59
C MET A 95 -6.23 11.22 -11.49
N GLY A 96 -5.11 11.86 -11.14
CA GLY A 96 -5.11 13.00 -10.21
C GLY A 96 -4.67 12.66 -8.79
N LEU A 97 -4.02 11.52 -8.55
CA LEU A 97 -3.39 11.29 -7.25
C LEU A 97 -2.30 12.32 -7.00
N GLY A 98 -2.25 12.89 -5.82
CA GLY A 98 -1.25 13.88 -5.41
C GLY A 98 0.13 13.28 -5.17
N GLY A 99 0.19 11.99 -4.96
CA GLY A 99 1.38 11.18 -4.76
C GLY A 99 1.03 9.71 -4.76
N LEU A 100 2.00 8.85 -4.62
CA LEU A 100 1.78 7.41 -4.46
C LEU A 100 2.88 6.79 -3.61
N ILE A 101 2.61 5.61 -3.09
CA ILE A 101 3.57 4.81 -2.35
C ILE A 101 3.74 3.50 -3.11
N PHE A 102 4.99 3.17 -3.47
CA PHE A 102 5.30 1.88 -4.07
C PHE A 102 4.95 0.75 -3.11
N LYS A 103 4.50 -0.39 -3.68
CA LYS A 103 4.27 -1.59 -2.88
C LYS A 103 5.51 -1.91 -2.04
N THR A 104 5.27 -2.34 -0.81
CA THR A 104 6.33 -2.66 0.15
C THR A 104 7.40 -3.55 -0.47
N ILE A 105 8.64 -3.10 -0.36
CA ILE A 105 9.84 -3.73 -0.87
C ILE A 105 10.53 -4.44 0.28
N MET A 106 10.85 -5.70 0.07
CA MET A 106 11.63 -6.52 0.98
C MET A 106 13.07 -6.55 0.52
N ARG A 107 14.00 -6.84 1.43
CA ARG A 107 15.39 -7.04 1.09
C ARG A 107 15.56 -8.08 -0.02
N GLU A 108 14.97 -9.25 0.19
CA GLU A 108 15.04 -10.36 -0.75
C GLU A 108 13.76 -10.48 -1.59
N LYS A 109 13.88 -11.09 -2.77
CA LYS A 109 12.74 -11.46 -3.61
C LYS A 109 11.78 -12.39 -2.86
N ARG A 110 10.46 -12.17 -3.02
CA ARG A 110 9.41 -13.02 -2.46
C ARG A 110 8.35 -13.36 -3.49
N ASP A 111 7.94 -14.60 -3.51
CA ASP A 111 6.79 -15.06 -4.31
C ASP A 111 5.47 -14.83 -3.57
N GLY A 112 5.55 -14.61 -2.25
CA GLY A 112 4.41 -14.45 -1.35
C GLY A 112 3.78 -15.79 -0.95
N ASN A 113 2.60 -15.70 -0.33
CA ASN A 113 1.87 -16.88 0.14
C ASN A 113 1.26 -17.67 -1.03
N PRO A 114 0.96 -18.97 -0.85
CA PRO A 114 0.25 -19.76 -1.86
C PRO A 114 -1.12 -19.19 -2.23
N SER A 115 -1.49 -19.28 -3.51
CA SER A 115 -2.86 -18.98 -3.96
C SER A 115 -3.83 -20.12 -3.62
N PRO A 116 -5.14 -19.84 -3.45
CA PRO A 116 -5.81 -18.53 -3.49
C PRO A 116 -5.52 -17.69 -2.23
N ARG A 117 -5.19 -16.45 -2.39
CA ARG A 117 -4.79 -15.53 -1.33
C ARG A 117 -5.42 -14.13 -1.42
N LEU A 118 -6.40 -13.98 -2.31
CA LEU A 118 -7.17 -12.75 -2.50
C LEU A 118 -8.62 -13.09 -2.80
N GLN A 119 -9.57 -12.60 -1.96
CA GLN A 119 -10.99 -12.85 -2.11
C GLN A 119 -11.83 -11.59 -1.91
N GLU A 120 -12.97 -11.55 -2.61
CA GLU A 120 -14.05 -10.61 -2.30
C GLU A 120 -14.95 -11.28 -1.23
N VAL A 121 -15.23 -10.55 -0.16
CA VAL A 121 -16.14 -10.97 0.93
C VAL A 121 -17.23 -9.92 1.13
N ARG A 122 -18.25 -10.26 1.90
CA ARG A 122 -19.28 -9.31 2.35
C ARG A 122 -19.27 -9.25 3.86
N ILE A 123 -19.21 -8.02 4.39
CA ILE A 123 -19.31 -7.73 5.82
C ILE A 123 -20.46 -6.74 5.97
N ASP A 124 -21.45 -7.09 6.77
CA ASP A 124 -22.64 -6.25 7.02
C ASP A 124 -23.34 -5.75 5.73
N GLY A 125 -23.33 -6.59 4.69
CA GLY A 125 -23.92 -6.27 3.39
C GLY A 125 -22.97 -5.58 2.41
N ASP A 126 -21.90 -4.94 2.88
CA ASP A 126 -20.93 -4.24 2.08
C ASP A 126 -19.86 -5.18 1.48
N ARG A 127 -19.34 -4.78 0.31
CA ARG A 127 -18.24 -5.50 -0.32
C ARG A 127 -16.92 -5.09 0.33
N ALA A 128 -16.13 -6.09 0.68
CA ALA A 128 -14.79 -5.95 1.21
C ALA A 128 -13.83 -6.90 0.49
N LEU A 129 -12.54 -6.67 0.63
CA LEU A 129 -11.49 -7.55 0.13
C LEU A 129 -10.70 -8.10 1.31
N VAL A 130 -10.38 -9.37 1.24
CA VAL A 130 -9.41 -10.00 2.13
C VAL A 130 -8.23 -10.48 1.32
N ASN A 131 -7.02 -10.21 1.81
CA ASN A 131 -5.79 -10.64 1.18
C ASN A 131 -4.81 -11.22 2.20
N ALA A 132 -4.05 -12.19 1.73
CA ALA A 132 -2.90 -12.75 2.44
C ALA A 132 -1.74 -12.88 1.44
N LEU A 133 -1.38 -11.78 0.77
CA LEU A 133 -0.42 -11.82 -0.33
C LEU A 133 0.99 -12.26 0.11
N GLY A 134 1.42 -11.96 1.34
CA GLY A 134 2.75 -12.31 1.85
C GLY A 134 3.87 -11.47 1.23
N LEU A 135 3.58 -10.21 0.91
CA LEU A 135 4.53 -9.23 0.35
C LEU A 135 5.31 -9.72 -0.89
N PRO A 136 4.65 -10.30 -1.92
CA PRO A 136 5.35 -10.70 -3.13
C PRO A 136 5.99 -9.49 -3.79
N GLY A 137 7.24 -9.64 -4.22
CA GLY A 137 8.00 -8.56 -4.84
C GLY A 137 9.37 -9.00 -5.33
N PRO A 138 10.04 -8.17 -6.14
CA PRO A 138 11.29 -8.54 -6.81
C PRO A 138 12.53 -8.51 -5.88
N GLY A 139 12.41 -7.96 -4.67
CA GLY A 139 13.54 -7.61 -3.81
C GLY A 139 14.12 -6.24 -4.16
N ILE A 140 14.97 -5.72 -3.25
CA ILE A 140 15.50 -4.36 -3.37
C ILE A 140 16.39 -4.19 -4.62
N ASP A 141 17.24 -5.14 -4.91
CA ASP A 141 18.21 -5.03 -6.00
C ASP A 141 17.53 -4.86 -7.36
N GLU A 142 16.49 -5.64 -7.63
CA GLU A 142 15.75 -5.54 -8.89
C GLU A 142 14.89 -4.29 -8.95
N PHE A 143 14.29 -3.89 -7.82
CA PHE A 143 13.52 -2.65 -7.73
C PHE A 143 14.36 -1.42 -8.05
N LEU A 144 15.59 -1.34 -7.53
CA LEU A 144 16.48 -0.21 -7.71
C LEU A 144 17.02 -0.06 -9.13
N LYS A 145 17.12 -1.13 -9.92
CA LYS A 145 17.57 -1.05 -11.33
C LYS A 145 16.76 -0.06 -12.14
N ASP A 146 15.48 -0.02 -11.88
CA ASP A 146 14.54 0.78 -12.66
C ASP A 146 14.13 2.10 -12.00
N LEU A 147 14.33 2.23 -10.69
CA LEU A 147 13.82 3.37 -9.92
C LEU A 147 14.40 4.72 -10.39
N PRO A 148 15.72 4.88 -10.58
CA PRO A 148 16.30 6.17 -10.97
C PRO A 148 15.88 6.67 -12.35
N ASN A 149 15.44 5.76 -13.22
CA ASN A 149 15.06 6.07 -14.61
C ASN A 149 13.54 6.00 -14.81
N SER A 150 12.77 6.01 -13.74
CA SER A 150 11.31 5.93 -13.83
C SER A 150 10.71 7.27 -14.30
N ASP A 151 9.85 7.21 -15.33
CA ASP A 151 9.08 8.36 -15.82
C ASP A 151 8.14 8.93 -14.74
N LEU A 152 7.86 8.19 -13.67
CA LEU A 152 7.03 8.65 -12.56
C LEU A 152 7.60 9.90 -11.88
N TRP A 153 8.93 10.08 -11.89
CA TRP A 153 9.58 11.29 -11.37
C TRP A 153 9.19 12.55 -12.11
N SER A 154 8.87 12.44 -13.41
CA SER A 154 8.49 13.60 -14.25
C SER A 154 7.22 14.30 -13.79
N TYR A 155 6.39 13.64 -12.98
CA TYR A 155 5.20 14.25 -12.38
C TYR A 155 5.51 15.26 -11.27
N GLY A 156 6.72 15.26 -10.73
CA GLY A 156 7.13 16.14 -9.62
C GLY A 156 6.35 15.90 -8.31
N ARG A 157 5.58 14.82 -8.22
CA ARG A 157 4.76 14.47 -7.06
C ARG A 157 5.53 13.60 -6.08
N PRO A 158 5.24 13.66 -4.76
CA PRO A 158 5.89 12.80 -3.79
C PRO A 158 5.66 11.32 -4.08
N LEU A 159 6.77 10.56 -4.14
CA LEU A 159 6.75 9.11 -4.29
C LEU A 159 7.25 8.47 -2.99
N GLY A 160 6.38 7.70 -2.33
CA GLY A 160 6.72 6.95 -1.14
C GLY A 160 7.37 5.62 -1.50
N ILE A 161 8.47 5.29 -0.84
CA ILE A 161 9.16 4.00 -0.96
C ILE A 161 8.85 3.20 0.29
N SER A 162 7.89 2.27 0.18
CA SER A 162 7.47 1.44 1.31
C SER A 162 8.46 0.30 1.51
N ILE A 163 8.97 0.19 2.73
CA ILE A 163 10.00 -0.75 3.13
C ILE A 163 9.44 -1.68 4.21
N GLY A 164 9.69 -2.97 4.05
CA GLY A 164 9.40 -3.99 5.03
C GLY A 164 10.63 -4.87 5.29
N GLY A 165 10.64 -5.56 6.39
CA GLY A 165 11.71 -6.48 6.75
C GLY A 165 11.19 -7.56 7.69
N ASP A 166 11.86 -8.70 7.73
CA ASP A 166 11.65 -9.74 8.76
C ASP A 166 12.46 -9.44 10.00
N HIS A 167 13.54 -8.67 9.81
CA HIS A 167 14.48 -8.28 10.86
C HIS A 167 14.75 -6.79 10.81
N PHE A 168 15.17 -6.24 11.92
CA PHE A 168 15.56 -4.84 12.09
C PHE A 168 16.57 -4.37 11.00
N ASP A 169 17.59 -5.18 10.74
CA ASP A 169 18.66 -4.86 9.81
C ASP A 169 18.21 -4.84 8.34
N ASP A 170 17.09 -5.50 8.00
CA ASP A 170 16.54 -5.46 6.64
C ASP A 170 16.03 -4.07 6.29
N TYR A 171 15.42 -3.36 7.25
CA TYR A 171 14.97 -1.97 7.06
C TYR A 171 16.16 -1.05 6.82
N LEU A 172 17.20 -1.15 7.65
CA LEU A 172 18.41 -0.33 7.51
C LEU A 172 19.10 -0.59 6.17
N PHE A 173 19.29 -1.86 5.83
CA PHE A 173 19.91 -2.25 4.57
C PHE A 173 19.14 -1.69 3.37
N THR A 174 17.83 -1.87 3.35
CA THR A 174 16.98 -1.43 2.22
C THR A 174 16.99 0.08 2.06
N ILE A 175 16.97 0.84 3.16
CA ILE A 175 17.09 2.31 3.15
C ILE A 175 18.47 2.73 2.63
N GLN A 176 19.56 2.15 3.11
CA GLN A 176 20.92 2.49 2.68
C GLN A 176 21.14 2.22 1.19
N GLN A 177 20.63 1.09 0.67
CA GLN A 177 20.69 0.79 -0.76
C GLN A 177 19.89 1.81 -1.59
N THR A 178 18.69 2.17 -1.12
CA THR A 178 17.85 3.18 -1.78
C THR A 178 18.53 4.56 -1.78
N GLN A 179 19.07 4.98 -0.65
CA GLN A 179 19.82 6.24 -0.53
C GLN A 179 21.01 6.29 -1.48
N SER A 180 21.80 5.21 -1.52
CA SER A 180 22.95 5.10 -2.42
C SER A 180 22.53 5.22 -3.88
N CYS A 181 21.41 4.60 -4.26
CA CYS A 181 20.86 4.61 -5.61
C CYS A 181 20.34 6.01 -6.02
N LEU A 182 19.72 6.74 -5.09
CA LEU A 182 19.12 8.06 -5.35
C LEU A 182 20.05 9.23 -5.04
N LYS A 183 21.25 8.98 -4.55
CA LYS A 183 22.24 10.00 -4.17
C LYS A 183 22.52 10.98 -5.33
N GLY A 184 22.50 12.28 -4.99
CA GLY A 184 22.76 13.36 -5.96
C GLY A 184 21.59 13.68 -6.89
N LYS A 185 20.43 13.05 -6.72
CA LYS A 185 19.20 13.34 -7.44
C LYS A 185 18.27 14.19 -6.57
N GLN A 186 17.68 15.22 -7.17
CA GLN A 186 16.66 16.04 -6.49
C GLN A 186 15.26 15.45 -6.74
N TRP A 187 15.01 14.28 -6.15
CA TRP A 187 13.73 13.60 -6.26
C TRP A 187 12.81 13.98 -5.10
N ASN A 188 11.53 14.13 -5.37
CA ASN A 188 10.50 14.36 -4.35
C ASN A 188 10.02 13.00 -3.85
N TYR A 189 10.63 12.47 -2.79
CA TYR A 189 10.29 11.17 -2.23
C TYR A 189 10.35 11.14 -0.70
N PHE A 190 9.77 10.12 -0.14
CA PHE A 190 9.77 9.82 1.30
C PHE A 190 9.82 8.30 1.51
N TYR A 191 10.16 7.87 2.71
CA TYR A 191 10.10 6.46 3.09
C TYR A 191 8.80 6.14 3.82
N GLU A 192 8.23 4.94 3.58
CA GLU A 192 7.19 4.37 4.42
C GLU A 192 7.76 3.13 5.12
N LEU A 193 7.80 3.11 6.45
CA LEU A 193 8.12 1.92 7.23
C LEU A 193 6.85 1.10 7.41
N ASN A 194 6.76 -0.02 6.72
CA ASN A 194 5.64 -0.96 6.87
C ASN A 194 5.90 -1.90 8.05
N ILE A 195 5.63 -1.42 9.26
CA ILE A 195 5.80 -2.15 10.51
C ILE A 195 4.57 -3.02 10.88
N SER A 196 3.54 -3.01 10.05
CA SER A 196 2.20 -3.51 10.36
C SER A 196 1.75 -4.69 9.50
N CYS A 197 2.66 -5.37 8.80
CA CYS A 197 2.25 -6.43 7.89
C CYS A 197 2.05 -7.77 8.61
N PRO A 198 0.79 -8.23 8.82
CA PRO A 198 0.52 -9.51 9.48
C PRO A 198 0.85 -10.72 8.58
N ASN A 199 1.29 -10.48 7.35
CA ASN A 199 1.55 -11.52 6.34
C ASN A 199 3.03 -11.94 6.27
N THR A 200 3.86 -11.50 7.21
CA THR A 200 5.26 -11.96 7.38
C THR A 200 5.39 -12.75 8.68
N VAL A 201 6.35 -13.67 8.71
CA VAL A 201 6.56 -14.55 9.89
C VAL A 201 6.92 -13.75 11.14
N ASN A 202 7.58 -12.58 10.99
CA ASN A 202 8.01 -11.70 12.08
C ASN A 202 7.56 -10.24 11.89
N GLY A 203 6.68 -9.96 10.95
CA GLY A 203 6.32 -8.58 10.57
C GLY A 203 5.53 -7.79 11.62
N SER A 204 5.02 -8.46 12.64
CA SER A 204 4.37 -7.84 13.80
C SER A 204 5.36 -7.28 14.84
N THR A 205 6.59 -7.78 14.87
CA THR A 205 7.50 -7.53 15.99
C THR A 205 7.89 -6.07 16.16
N ILE A 206 8.20 -5.35 15.08
CA ILE A 206 8.59 -3.92 15.18
C ILE A 206 7.37 -3.04 15.52
N GLY A 207 6.21 -3.36 14.97
CA GLY A 207 4.97 -2.65 15.27
C GLY A 207 4.43 -2.93 16.68
N ASP A 208 4.85 -4.03 17.31
CA ASP A 208 4.40 -4.43 18.63
C ASP A 208 5.33 -3.93 19.76
N ASP A 209 6.48 -3.36 19.42
CA ASP A 209 7.49 -2.90 20.39
C ASP A 209 7.94 -1.45 20.09
N PRO A 210 7.45 -0.45 20.85
CA PRO A 210 7.80 0.95 20.66
C PRO A 210 9.29 1.24 20.85
N GLU A 211 10.00 0.53 21.72
CA GLU A 211 11.44 0.73 21.95
C GLU A 211 12.23 0.30 20.70
N ILE A 212 11.81 -0.79 20.07
CA ILE A 212 12.40 -1.25 18.81
C ILE A 212 12.11 -0.24 17.69
N LEU A 213 10.90 0.31 17.63
CA LEU A 213 10.53 1.33 16.64
C LEU A 213 11.35 2.60 16.84
N ASP A 214 11.48 3.09 18.08
CA ASP A 214 12.31 4.25 18.43
C ASP A 214 13.77 4.06 18.00
N SER A 215 14.34 2.91 18.38
CA SER A 215 15.69 2.54 17.97
C SER A 215 15.87 2.47 16.46
N LEU A 216 14.87 1.97 15.72
CA LEU A 216 14.90 1.89 14.28
C LEU A 216 14.89 3.29 13.64
N ILE A 217 13.94 4.14 14.03
CA ILE A 217 13.85 5.51 13.53
C ILE A 217 15.13 6.29 13.89
N GLY A 218 15.60 6.18 15.14
CA GLY A 218 16.81 6.86 15.58
C GLY A 218 18.08 6.43 14.83
N LYS A 219 18.20 5.16 14.42
CA LYS A 219 19.29 4.72 13.55
C LYS A 219 19.15 5.22 12.13
N ILE A 220 17.94 5.16 11.56
CA ILE A 220 17.64 5.66 10.22
C ILE A 220 17.97 7.17 10.13
N ARG A 221 17.59 7.95 11.13
CA ARG A 221 17.82 9.40 11.20
C ARG A 221 19.29 9.83 11.21
N LYS A 222 20.21 8.92 11.53
CA LYS A 222 21.66 9.22 11.43
C LYS A 222 22.11 9.36 9.97
N ASP A 223 21.44 8.69 9.05
CA ASP A 223 21.85 8.56 7.67
C ASP A 223 20.94 9.35 6.70
N ILE A 224 19.70 9.65 7.09
CA ILE A 224 18.70 10.28 6.22
C ILE A 224 17.96 11.45 6.88
N SER A 225 17.61 12.44 6.07
CA SER A 225 16.79 13.60 6.46
C SER A 225 15.39 13.57 5.81
N GLU A 226 15.15 12.65 4.90
CA GLU A 226 13.88 12.49 4.20
C GLU A 226 12.74 12.19 5.18
N VAL A 227 11.52 12.56 4.79
CA VAL A 227 10.32 12.26 5.57
C VAL A 227 10.15 10.75 5.70
N ILE A 228 9.80 10.30 6.89
CA ILE A 228 9.46 8.91 7.18
C ILE A 228 7.96 8.84 7.51
N SER A 229 7.25 8.00 6.80
CA SER A 229 5.88 7.60 7.13
C SER A 229 5.90 6.27 7.87
N VAL A 230 5.27 6.20 9.03
CA VAL A 230 5.12 4.94 9.80
C VAL A 230 3.72 4.39 9.54
N LYS A 231 3.64 3.21 8.90
CA LYS A 231 2.36 2.56 8.60
C LYS A 231 1.98 1.59 9.67
N ILE A 232 0.84 1.87 10.34
CA ILE A 232 0.42 1.20 11.57
C ILE A 232 -0.74 0.24 11.30
N SER A 233 -0.78 -0.88 12.06
CA SER A 233 -1.86 -1.85 12.00
C SER A 233 -3.11 -1.34 12.73
N PRO A 234 -4.33 -1.49 12.18
CA PRO A 234 -5.56 -1.24 12.89
C PRO A 234 -5.84 -2.28 14.00
N ASP A 235 -5.09 -3.39 14.02
CA ASP A 235 -5.21 -4.44 15.04
C ASP A 235 -4.52 -4.06 16.36
N ALA A 236 -3.66 -3.04 16.36
CA ALA A 236 -3.03 -2.53 17.56
C ALA A 236 -4.07 -1.98 18.56
N THR A 237 -3.86 -2.23 19.84
CA THR A 237 -4.70 -1.65 20.92
C THR A 237 -4.50 -0.15 21.00
N ASN A 238 -5.47 0.60 21.58
CA ASN A 238 -5.33 2.04 21.74
C ASN A 238 -4.14 2.42 22.64
N ILE A 239 -3.79 1.58 23.61
CA ILE A 239 -2.59 1.78 24.43
C ILE A 239 -1.34 1.72 23.52
N ARG A 240 -1.24 0.69 22.69
CA ARG A 240 -0.12 0.54 21.75
C ARG A 240 -0.07 1.66 20.72
N LEU A 241 -1.21 2.11 20.22
CA LEU A 241 -1.29 3.26 19.30
C LEU A 241 -0.78 4.55 19.96
N ASN A 242 -1.08 4.78 21.24
CA ASN A 242 -0.52 5.93 21.98
C ASN A 242 1.00 5.84 22.11
N GLU A 243 1.53 4.70 22.53
CA GLU A 243 2.96 4.48 22.64
C GLU A 243 3.71 4.66 21.31
N ILE A 244 3.16 4.14 20.22
CA ILE A 244 3.69 4.37 18.86
C ILE A 244 3.61 5.86 18.49
N GLY A 245 2.51 6.53 18.82
CA GLY A 245 2.34 7.96 18.58
C GLY A 245 3.38 8.79 19.32
N GLU A 246 3.65 8.50 20.60
CA GLU A 246 4.68 9.15 21.39
C GLU A 246 6.07 8.99 20.76
N VAL A 247 6.41 7.78 20.30
CA VAL A 247 7.65 7.54 19.55
C VAL A 247 7.68 8.38 18.27
N CYS A 248 6.61 8.38 17.48
CA CYS A 248 6.56 9.16 16.24
C CYS A 248 6.72 10.67 16.51
N ALA A 249 6.08 11.19 17.54
CA ALA A 249 6.15 12.59 17.93
C ALA A 249 7.54 13.02 18.47
N SER A 250 8.34 12.07 18.96
CA SER A 250 9.69 12.35 19.46
C SER A 250 10.75 12.53 18.37
N HIS A 251 10.42 12.24 17.11
CA HIS A 251 11.32 12.37 15.96
C HIS A 251 10.83 13.39 14.94
N ASP A 252 11.75 14.12 14.33
CA ASP A 252 11.43 15.11 13.31
C ASP A 252 10.97 14.47 11.98
N SER A 253 10.08 15.18 11.27
CA SER A 253 9.64 14.81 9.91
C SER A 253 9.04 13.40 9.81
N ILE A 254 8.26 13.03 10.81
CA ILE A 254 7.48 11.78 10.79
C ILE A 254 6.04 12.05 10.33
N LEU A 255 5.52 11.15 9.52
CA LEU A 255 4.12 11.03 9.16
C LEU A 255 3.58 9.71 9.71
N VAL A 256 2.33 9.69 10.13
CA VAL A 256 1.64 8.45 10.49
C VAL A 256 0.67 8.05 9.37
N ASN A 257 0.83 6.85 8.84
CA ASN A 257 -0.15 6.22 7.96
C ASN A 257 -1.09 5.33 8.81
N ALA A 258 -2.23 5.89 9.18
CA ALA A 258 -3.25 5.24 9.99
C ALA A 258 -4.34 4.64 9.08
N GLY A 259 -4.03 3.60 8.39
CA GLY A 259 -3.63 2.32 8.79
C GLY A 259 -3.44 1.33 7.63
N ASN A 260 -3.35 0.07 7.98
CA ASN A 260 -3.29 -1.07 7.08
C ASN A 260 -4.64 -1.81 7.04
N THR A 261 -4.65 -3.00 6.47
CA THR A 261 -5.77 -3.94 6.54
C THR A 261 -5.89 -4.54 7.93
N GLN A 262 -7.12 -4.83 8.38
CA GLN A 262 -7.40 -5.47 9.65
C GLN A 262 -7.33 -7.00 9.50
N PHE A 263 -6.65 -7.69 10.40
CA PHE A 263 -6.58 -9.15 10.36
C PHE A 263 -7.94 -9.78 10.70
N LYS A 264 -8.35 -10.74 9.87
CA LYS A 264 -9.52 -11.59 10.11
C LYS A 264 -9.17 -13.04 9.82
N THR A 265 -9.66 -13.96 10.65
CA THR A 265 -9.47 -15.37 10.40
C THR A 265 -10.36 -15.82 9.22
N ARG A 266 -9.96 -16.90 8.58
CA ARG A 266 -10.78 -17.52 7.52
C ARG A 266 -12.18 -17.91 8.00
N SER A 267 -12.30 -18.35 9.26
CA SER A 267 -13.59 -18.66 9.89
C SER A 267 -14.47 -17.43 10.07
N ASP A 268 -13.91 -16.30 10.53
CA ASP A 268 -14.68 -15.06 10.69
C ASP A 268 -15.27 -14.57 9.37
N LEU A 269 -14.61 -14.90 8.27
CA LEU A 269 -14.98 -14.49 6.92
C LEU A 269 -15.84 -15.56 6.18
N ASN A 270 -16.14 -16.68 6.83
CA ASN A 270 -16.84 -17.82 6.23
C ASN A 270 -16.18 -18.33 4.93
N LEU A 271 -14.85 -18.31 4.87
CA LEU A 271 -14.09 -18.77 3.72
C LEU A 271 -13.66 -20.23 3.87
N LEU A 272 -13.75 -21.00 2.79
CA LEU A 272 -13.26 -22.38 2.75
C LEU A 272 -11.72 -22.39 2.53
N LYS A 273 -11.05 -23.40 3.08
CA LYS A 273 -9.61 -23.60 2.90
C LYS A 273 -9.20 -23.69 1.42
N LYS A 274 -10.03 -24.30 0.58
CA LYS A 274 -9.79 -24.39 -0.86
C LYS A 274 -9.84 -23.04 -1.58
N ASP A 275 -10.63 -22.09 -1.07
CA ASP A 275 -10.83 -20.76 -1.68
C ASP A 275 -9.95 -19.69 -1.04
N PHE A 276 -9.32 -19.98 0.11
CA PHE A 276 -8.34 -19.10 0.76
C PHE A 276 -7.30 -19.94 1.50
N SER A 277 -6.08 -19.97 1.00
CA SER A 277 -5.03 -20.92 1.42
C SER A 277 -4.55 -20.72 2.86
N MET A 278 -4.52 -19.46 3.32
CA MET A 278 -4.03 -19.07 4.63
C MET A 278 -5.13 -19.16 5.72
N ASN A 279 -4.73 -19.23 6.99
CA ASN A 279 -5.67 -19.26 8.11
C ASN A 279 -6.44 -17.96 8.33
N GLY A 280 -5.95 -16.86 7.78
CA GLY A 280 -6.56 -15.53 7.82
C GLY A 280 -5.81 -14.57 6.91
N GLY A 281 -6.29 -13.34 6.85
CA GLY A 281 -5.70 -12.29 6.02
C GLY A 281 -6.18 -10.91 6.44
N GLY A 282 -5.61 -9.89 5.80
CA GLY A 282 -5.97 -8.51 6.03
C GLY A 282 -7.25 -8.13 5.28
N LEU A 283 -8.28 -7.75 6.03
CA LEU A 283 -9.55 -7.22 5.52
C LEU A 283 -9.40 -5.73 5.20
N SER A 284 -9.92 -5.31 4.05
CA SER A 284 -10.00 -3.92 3.62
C SER A 284 -11.39 -3.59 3.08
N GLY A 285 -11.77 -2.32 3.13
CA GLY A 285 -13.05 -1.83 2.65
C GLY A 285 -13.86 -1.12 3.75
N PRO A 286 -15.17 -0.88 3.54
CA PRO A 286 -16.00 -0.12 4.49
C PRO A 286 -15.97 -0.64 5.93
N ALA A 287 -15.82 -1.96 6.12
CA ALA A 287 -15.83 -2.60 7.43
C ALA A 287 -14.71 -2.10 8.39
N ILE A 288 -13.62 -1.55 7.87
CA ILE A 288 -12.53 -1.02 8.72
C ILE A 288 -12.56 0.51 8.86
N PHE A 289 -13.53 1.18 8.26
CA PHE A 289 -13.57 2.66 8.20
C PHE A 289 -13.64 3.30 9.58
N THR A 290 -14.51 2.79 10.46
CA THR A 290 -14.66 3.31 11.83
C THR A 290 -13.34 3.24 12.59
N ARG A 291 -12.66 2.07 12.51
CA ARG A 291 -11.36 1.89 13.17
C ARG A 291 -10.29 2.84 12.60
N THR A 292 -10.25 3.01 11.28
CA THR A 292 -9.35 3.97 10.64
C THR A 292 -9.60 5.40 11.15
N LEU A 293 -10.88 5.80 11.27
CA LEU A 293 -11.24 7.12 11.77
C LEU A 293 -10.84 7.33 13.24
N GLU A 294 -11.03 6.31 14.10
CA GLU A 294 -10.54 6.32 15.49
C GLU A 294 -9.04 6.56 15.57
N MET A 295 -8.26 5.82 14.75
CA MET A 295 -6.81 5.97 14.71
C MET A 295 -6.40 7.37 14.23
N VAL A 296 -7.02 7.87 13.16
CA VAL A 296 -6.74 9.23 12.67
C VAL A 296 -7.05 10.28 13.74
N THR A 297 -8.19 10.15 14.44
CA THR A 297 -8.55 11.07 15.53
C THR A 297 -7.52 11.04 16.65
N LEU A 298 -7.06 9.84 17.03
CA LEU A 298 -6.04 9.66 18.07
C LEU A 298 -4.72 10.35 17.68
N PHE A 299 -4.17 10.06 16.50
CA PHE A 299 -2.89 10.64 16.07
C PHE A 299 -2.99 12.15 15.80
N SER A 300 -4.10 12.64 15.28
CA SER A 300 -4.34 14.08 15.13
C SER A 300 -4.33 14.82 16.47
N SER A 301 -4.70 14.17 17.58
CA SER A 301 -4.61 14.77 18.92
C SER A 301 -3.18 14.85 19.46
N MET A 302 -2.22 14.23 18.80
CA MET A 302 -0.78 14.22 19.09
C MET A 302 0.04 15.09 18.13
N ASP A 303 -0.63 15.91 17.30
CA ASP A 303 0.01 16.73 16.25
C ASP A 303 0.80 15.91 15.20
N LEU A 304 0.29 14.69 14.84
CA LEU A 304 0.89 13.75 13.88
C LEU A 304 0.00 13.58 12.64
#